data_49ed7116d8e58e40e78166e68c250b8c
#
_entry.id   49ed7116d8e58e40e78166e68c250b8c
#
_cell.length_a   1.000
_cell.length_b   1.000
_cell.length_c   1.000
_cell.angle_alpha   90.00
_cell.angle_beta   90.00
_cell.angle_gamma   90.00
#
_symmetry.space_group_name_H-M   'P 1'
#
loop_
_entity.id
_entity.type
_entity.pdbx_description
1 polymer ?
#
loop_
_entity_poly.entity_id
_entity_poly.type
_entity_poly.pdbx_seq_one_letter_code
_entity_poly.pdbx_strand_id
1 'polypeptide(L)'
;KILNMPLRAPMIIVIATEYQYHKKVPPFEQLLSAGAVAQNMLLALESLGYRSVWRTGPLCNTPEVKDYFGVTKQNTICGLIYTGSSSVQMPDRETVDLSDYVEYRQ
;
A
#
# COMPACT_ATOMS: atom_id res chain seq x y z
N LYS A 1 16.77 6.90 11.81
CA LYS A 1 15.83 5.79 11.61
C LYS A 1 14.88 6.04 10.43
N ILE A 2 14.27 7.21 10.36
CA ILE A 2 13.34 7.57 9.26
C ILE A 2 14.06 7.65 7.92
N LEU A 3 15.26 8.23 7.88
CA LEU A 3 16.05 8.38 6.67
C LEU A 3 16.46 7.02 6.06
N ASN A 4 16.56 5.99 6.89
CA ASN A 4 16.97 4.66 6.46
C ASN A 4 15.79 3.73 6.17
N MET A 5 14.55 4.18 6.36
CA MET A 5 13.38 3.35 6.11
C MET A 5 13.35 2.77 4.69
N PRO A 6 13.62 3.55 3.64
CA PRO A 6 13.62 2.99 2.28
C PRO A 6 14.71 1.96 2.03
N LEU A 7 15.73 1.87 2.89
CA LEU A 7 16.85 0.95 2.72
C LEU A 7 16.66 -0.39 3.44
N ARG A 8 15.50 -0.60 4.08
CA ARG A 8 15.24 -1.81 4.87
C ARG A 8 14.86 -3.02 4.05
N ALA A 9 14.56 -2.83 2.79
CA ALA A 9 14.15 -3.91 1.90
C ALA A 9 14.93 -3.83 0.60
N PRO A 10 15.20 -4.98 -0.06
CA PRO A 10 15.90 -4.97 -1.34
C PRO A 10 15.07 -4.35 -2.47
N MET A 11 13.77 -4.27 -2.31
CA MET A 11 12.87 -3.67 -3.30
C MET A 11 11.78 -2.89 -2.62
N ILE A 12 11.47 -1.71 -3.18
CA ILE A 12 10.33 -0.91 -2.76
C ILE A 12 9.46 -0.65 -3.97
N ILE A 13 8.18 -0.99 -3.85
CA ILE A 13 7.18 -0.69 -4.87
C ILE A 13 6.38 0.50 -4.38
N VAL A 14 6.36 1.57 -5.16
CA VAL A 14 5.62 2.79 -4.83
C VAL A 14 4.26 2.72 -5.53
N ILE A 15 3.20 2.82 -4.74
CA ILE A 15 1.84 2.90 -5.27
C ILE A 15 1.39 4.34 -5.13
N ALA A 16 1.12 4.97 -6.26
CA ALA A 16 0.69 6.36 -6.28
C ALA A 16 -0.51 6.53 -7.19
N THR A 17 -1.31 7.55 -6.91
CA THR A 17 -2.40 7.94 -7.79
C THR A 17 -1.88 8.78 -8.94
N GLU A 18 -2.58 8.76 -10.04
CA GLU A 18 -2.52 9.75 -11.10
C GLU A 18 -3.95 10.22 -11.32
N TYR A 19 -4.36 11.21 -10.52
CA TYR A 19 -5.74 11.65 -10.51
C TYR A 19 -6.15 12.19 -11.87
N GLN A 20 -7.30 11.70 -12.33
CA GLN A 20 -7.93 12.16 -13.56
C GLN A 20 -9.20 12.90 -13.22
N TYR A 21 -9.51 13.95 -13.98
CA TYR A 21 -10.82 14.57 -13.85
C TYR A 21 -11.88 13.64 -14.41
N HIS A 22 -12.89 13.35 -13.60
CA HIS A 22 -14.03 12.52 -14.03
C HIS A 22 -15.28 12.96 -13.29
N LYS A 23 -16.37 13.15 -14.03
CA LYS A 23 -17.63 13.66 -13.45
C LYS A 23 -18.20 12.77 -12.35
N LYS A 24 -18.01 11.45 -12.46
CA LYS A 24 -18.64 10.47 -11.59
C LYS A 24 -17.67 9.81 -10.60
N VAL A 25 -16.37 10.02 -10.78
CA VAL A 25 -15.35 9.34 -9.95
C VAL A 25 -14.46 10.40 -9.30
N PRO A 26 -14.79 10.81 -8.08
CA PRO A 26 -13.99 11.81 -7.37
C PRO A 26 -12.62 11.24 -6.94
N PRO A 27 -11.67 12.13 -6.59
CA PRO A 27 -10.32 11.69 -6.22
C PRO A 27 -10.26 10.66 -5.11
N PHE A 28 -11.15 10.74 -4.10
CA PHE A 28 -11.08 9.78 -3.00
C PHE A 28 -11.41 8.35 -3.45
N GLU A 29 -12.29 8.19 -4.43
CA GLU A 29 -12.59 6.86 -4.99
C GLU A 29 -11.40 6.34 -5.80
N GLN A 30 -10.70 7.23 -6.50
CA GLN A 30 -9.48 6.87 -7.21
C GLN A 30 -8.38 6.44 -6.24
N LEU A 31 -8.29 7.10 -5.10
CA LEU A 31 -7.36 6.71 -4.04
C LEU A 31 -7.71 5.32 -3.47
N LEU A 32 -9.00 5.05 -3.25
CA LEU A 32 -9.44 3.73 -2.81
C LEU A 32 -9.07 2.64 -3.82
N SER A 33 -9.17 2.95 -5.10
CA SER A 33 -8.76 2.03 -6.16
C SER A 33 -7.25 1.73 -6.09
N ALA A 34 -6.44 2.75 -5.84
CA ALA A 34 -4.99 2.55 -5.65
C ALA A 34 -4.71 1.67 -4.43
N GLY A 35 -5.48 1.84 -3.35
CA GLY A 35 -5.36 0.98 -2.18
C GLY A 35 -5.70 -0.48 -2.48
N ALA A 36 -6.71 -0.70 -3.31
CA ALA A 36 -7.06 -2.05 -3.75
C ALA A 36 -5.92 -2.69 -4.55
N VAL A 37 -5.26 -1.91 -5.41
CA VAL A 37 -4.07 -2.37 -6.15
C VAL A 37 -2.98 -2.80 -5.17
N ALA A 38 -2.71 -1.97 -4.15
CA ALA A 38 -1.69 -2.29 -3.14
C ALA A 38 -1.98 -3.63 -2.46
N GLN A 39 -3.22 -3.86 -2.05
CA GLN A 39 -3.60 -5.11 -1.40
C GLN A 39 -3.44 -6.30 -2.34
N ASN A 40 -3.84 -6.16 -3.60
CA ASN A 40 -3.67 -7.23 -4.58
C ASN A 40 -2.18 -7.53 -4.81
N MET A 41 -1.32 -6.52 -4.78
CA MET A 41 0.12 -6.72 -4.91
C MET A 41 0.69 -7.49 -3.73
N LEU A 42 0.23 -7.19 -2.51
CA LEU A 42 0.66 -7.95 -1.33
C LEU A 42 0.32 -9.43 -1.47
N LEU A 43 -0.89 -9.73 -1.90
CA LEU A 43 -1.32 -11.11 -2.10
C LEU A 43 -0.54 -11.80 -3.22
N ALA A 44 -0.30 -11.10 -4.32
CA ALA A 44 0.47 -11.63 -5.44
C ALA A 44 1.91 -11.94 -5.03
N LEU A 45 2.54 -11.03 -4.28
CA LEU A 45 3.91 -11.22 -3.80
C LEU A 45 4.00 -12.45 -2.88
N GLU A 46 3.04 -12.61 -1.99
CA GLU A 46 3.00 -13.78 -1.13
C GLU A 46 2.86 -15.07 -1.93
N SER A 47 2.01 -15.08 -2.95
CA SER A 47 1.83 -16.25 -3.80
C SER A 47 3.08 -16.62 -4.57
N LEU A 48 3.96 -15.65 -4.82
CA LEU A 48 5.25 -15.86 -5.48
C LEU A 48 6.37 -16.23 -4.50
N GLY A 49 6.07 -16.34 -3.22
CA GLY A 49 7.04 -16.72 -2.20
C GLY A 49 7.80 -15.58 -1.56
N TYR A 50 7.42 -14.34 -1.85
CA TYR A 50 8.05 -13.17 -1.23
C TYR A 50 7.34 -12.75 0.04
N ARG A 51 8.03 -11.94 0.83
CA ARG A 51 7.45 -11.27 1.99
C ARG A 51 7.37 -9.78 1.70
N SER A 52 6.27 -9.17 2.11
CA SER A 52 6.08 -7.76 1.86
C SER A 52 5.27 -7.11 2.98
N VAL A 53 5.40 -5.80 3.09
CA VAL A 53 4.62 -5.01 4.03
C VAL A 53 4.28 -3.67 3.38
N TRP A 54 3.05 -3.25 3.56
CA TRP A 54 2.55 -1.96 3.08
C TRP A 54 2.79 -0.93 4.17
N ARG A 55 3.61 0.05 3.85
CA ARG A 55 3.95 1.12 4.77
C ARG A 55 3.57 2.48 4.22
N THR A 56 3.17 3.33 5.12
CA THR A 56 3.02 4.76 4.92
C THR A 56 3.77 5.45 6.05
N GLY A 57 3.55 6.73 6.23
CA GLY A 57 4.16 7.46 7.35
C GLY A 57 4.05 8.95 7.10
N PRO A 58 4.42 9.78 8.10
CA PRO A 58 4.25 11.22 7.98
C PRO A 58 5.07 11.85 6.85
N LEU A 59 6.16 11.19 6.43
CA LEU A 59 7.00 11.71 5.35
C LEU A 59 6.63 11.18 3.96
N CYS A 60 5.69 10.23 3.88
CA CYS A 60 5.38 9.53 2.65
C CYS A 60 4.94 10.47 1.52
N ASN A 61 4.20 11.53 1.85
CA ASN A 61 3.67 12.49 0.89
C ASN A 61 4.31 13.87 0.99
N THR A 62 5.52 13.97 1.53
CA THR A 62 6.27 15.24 1.49
C THR A 62 6.72 15.54 0.07
N PRO A 63 6.96 16.82 -0.27
CA PRO A 63 7.48 17.17 -1.59
C PRO A 63 8.77 16.46 -1.93
N GLU A 64 9.67 16.31 -0.95
CA GLU A 64 10.96 15.65 -1.14
C GLU A 64 10.81 14.20 -1.55
N VAL A 65 9.93 13.47 -0.88
CA VAL A 65 9.68 12.04 -1.18
C VAL A 65 8.98 11.89 -2.52
N LYS A 66 8.00 12.74 -2.80
CA LYS A 66 7.34 12.75 -4.10
C LYS A 66 8.30 13.01 -5.24
N ASP A 67 9.18 14.00 -5.08
CA ASP A 67 10.19 14.32 -6.07
C ASP A 67 11.13 13.14 -6.30
N TYR A 68 11.56 12.49 -5.22
CA TYR A 68 12.44 11.33 -5.32
C TYR A 68 11.82 10.20 -6.16
N PHE A 69 10.53 9.95 -5.98
CA PHE A 69 9.84 8.88 -6.70
C PHE A 69 9.16 9.32 -7.99
N GLY A 70 9.31 10.59 -8.37
CA GLY A 70 8.71 11.11 -9.60
C GLY A 70 7.20 11.27 -9.53
N VAL A 71 6.64 11.44 -8.34
CA VAL A 71 5.21 11.64 -8.14
C VAL A 71 4.91 13.13 -8.13
N THR A 72 4.01 13.58 -8.99
CA THR A 72 3.69 15.00 -9.09
C THR A 72 2.92 15.49 -7.86
N LYS A 73 2.98 16.81 -7.65
CA LYS A 73 2.47 17.45 -6.43
C LYS A 73 1.03 17.11 -6.10
N GLN A 74 0.16 17.08 -7.11
CA GLN A 74 -1.27 16.87 -6.92
C GLN A 74 -1.62 15.39 -6.64
N ASN A 75 -0.72 14.48 -6.92
CA ASN A 75 -0.96 13.06 -6.73
C ASN A 75 -0.56 12.59 -5.33
N THR A 76 -1.10 11.46 -4.93
CA THR A 76 -0.91 10.91 -3.58
C THR A 76 -0.13 9.61 -3.66
N ILE A 77 0.90 9.47 -2.84
CA ILE A 77 1.52 8.17 -2.62
C ILE A 77 0.62 7.40 -1.64
N CYS A 78 -0.01 6.35 -2.16
CA CYS A 78 -0.89 5.49 -1.39
C CYS A 78 -0.10 4.63 -0.39
N GLY A 79 1.11 4.27 -0.74
CA GLY A 79 1.98 3.50 0.13
C GLY A 79 3.26 3.06 -0.54
N LEU A 80 4.14 2.57 0.30
CA LEU A 80 5.41 1.96 -0.09
C LEU A 80 5.34 0.48 0.30
N ILE A 81 5.47 -0.39 -0.68
CA ILE A 81 5.47 -1.83 -0.42
C ILE A 81 6.92 -2.29 -0.37
N TYR A 82 7.36 -2.61 0.83
CA TYR A 82 8.70 -3.14 1.08
C TYR A 82 8.65 -4.64 0.82
N THR A 83 9.49 -5.12 -0.08
CA THR A 83 9.45 -6.49 -0.56
C THR A 83 10.81 -7.14 -0.45
N GLY A 84 10.84 -8.37 0.01
CA GLY A 84 12.06 -9.15 0.12
C GLY A 84 11.77 -10.61 0.35
N SER A 85 12.81 -11.36 0.64
CA SER A 85 12.72 -12.77 0.99
C SER A 85 13.02 -12.95 2.47
N SER A 86 12.38 -13.94 3.09
CA SER A 86 12.65 -14.28 4.49
C SER A 86 12.54 -15.79 4.67
N SER A 87 13.46 -16.33 5.47
CA SER A 87 13.38 -17.72 5.90
C SER A 87 12.56 -17.89 7.18
N VAL A 88 12.16 -16.78 7.81
CA VAL A 88 11.36 -16.82 9.02
C VAL A 88 9.94 -17.21 8.66
N GLN A 89 9.43 -18.26 9.31
CA GLN A 89 8.06 -18.68 9.12
C GLN A 89 7.12 -17.72 9.84
N MET A 90 6.14 -17.20 9.10
CA MET A 90 5.14 -16.32 9.69
C MET A 90 4.12 -17.15 10.48
N PRO A 91 3.68 -16.66 11.65
CA PRO A 91 2.61 -17.32 12.37
C PRO A 91 1.30 -17.25 11.59
N ASP A 92 0.45 -18.25 11.80
CA ASP A 92 -0.88 -18.23 11.21
C ASP A 92 -1.68 -17.07 11.77
N ARG A 93 -2.49 -16.47 10.92
CA ARG A 93 -3.37 -15.38 11.33
C ARG A 93 -4.53 -15.96 12.13
N GLU A 94 -4.88 -15.30 13.24
CA GLU A 94 -6.06 -15.65 14.00
C GLU A 94 -7.33 -15.41 13.17
N THR A 95 -8.26 -16.35 13.29
CA THR A 95 -9.57 -16.19 12.65
C THR A 95 -10.38 -15.15 13.41
N VAL A 96 -10.93 -14.19 12.69
CA VAL A 96 -11.79 -13.15 13.25
C VAL A 96 -13.25 -13.60 13.15
N ASP A 97 -13.99 -13.47 14.26
CA ASP A 97 -15.43 -13.67 14.24
C ASP A 97 -16.07 -12.49 13.51
N LEU A 98 -16.72 -12.76 12.39
CA LEU A 98 -17.32 -11.74 11.54
C LEU A 98 -18.68 -11.27 12.01
N SER A 99 -19.29 -11.92 13.04
CA SER A 99 -20.64 -11.59 13.49
C SER A 99 -20.79 -10.16 13.98
N ASP A 100 -19.72 -9.56 14.52
CA ASP A 100 -19.72 -8.18 14.97
C ASP A 100 -19.57 -7.16 13.83
N TYR A 101 -19.21 -7.61 12.64
CA TYR A 101 -18.89 -6.74 11.50
C TYR A 101 -19.83 -6.91 10.33
N VAL A 102 -20.60 -7.99 10.30
CA VAL A 102 -21.50 -8.31 9.19
C VAL A 102 -22.91 -8.40 9.70
N GLU A 103 -23.79 -7.66 9.08
CA GLU A 103 -25.23 -7.66 9.40
C GLU A 103 -26.00 -8.02 8.14
N TYR A 104 -26.93 -8.99 8.28
CA TYR A 104 -27.83 -9.36 7.20
C TYR A 104 -29.17 -8.68 7.40
N ARG A 105 -29.62 -7.98 6.40
CA ARG A 105 -30.93 -7.30 6.41
C ARG A 105 -31.81 -7.85 5.32
N GLN A 106 -33.07 -8.04 5.65
CA GLN A 106 -34.08 -8.53 4.72
C GLN A 106 -35.05 -7.40 4.36
#